data_cb29d878db375478d9ee6eccc9057271
#
_entry.id   cb29d878db375478d9ee6eccc9057271
#
_cell.length_a   1.000
_cell.length_b   1.000
_cell.length_c   1.000
_cell.angle_alpha   90.00
_cell.angle_beta   90.00
_cell.angle_gamma   90.00
#
_symmetry.space_group_name_H-M   'P 1'
#
loop_
_entity.id
_entity.type
_entity.pdbx_description
1 polymer ?
#
loop_
_entity_poly.entity_id
_entity_poly.type
_entity_poly.pdbx_seq_one_letter_code
_entity_poly.pdbx_strand_id
1 'polypeptide(L)'
;MASPSGSANGGIIGKTNKTSFGKDLLTVKTSTGSFTTQPGTRIAQTVVVAGGGGGARACAPGTFGSAAGGGGAGGLRNVELNVCGNSPYSVTIGAAGAGGCTNRGGSGTDSIFNPGGSEGTTMFTATGGGGGGQSSTNPAVSAAPGLDGGSGGGQGAVPSPTPADGGTGNTPPFSPSQGNNGGKGLTCANSGGGGGGGSGAVGGDSPGSSVGGAGGAGTDVSPDFPGAPNCGVYAGGGGGGGGNPSGPGTGGAGGTGGGGAGGSRTTGTAGTTNTGGGAGGSANSGSGSVPGAAGGSGIVIVKELSKASGVWSLQSQFQAKKCGTWPEFGYSLDYLVIAGGGGGGGTIAAGGGAGGYRESSGGSTGGYTVSPLGAGSAFVTAGCYAITVGAGGAGGQEPGNGGATGTNSSALCITSAGGGGGGSGNPGSGGAGGSGGGQGYCTTCTTAGAGNTPPTSPPQGNPGGTGSLPTPGRSGGGGGGATEAGFNRPGPGVGGAGATSNITNTPTQRAGGGGASGNVYGGASAAAGGAGGGGAGAPGTGCATSGTVNTGGGGGGNGHKSSAFGGSGGSGLVVIRGPSTMSFAVAPGTNTLTTLPGPAGSYKVATFTVSGTLTIS
;
A
#
# COMPACT_ATOMS: atom_id res chain seq x y z
N MET A 1 39.86 -16.66 -32.17
CA MET A 1 39.63 -17.26 -30.84
C MET A 1 38.52 -16.41 -30.20
N ALA A 2 37.37 -17.03 -30.02
CA ALA A 2 36.27 -16.37 -29.34
C ALA A 2 36.69 -16.04 -27.90
N SER A 3 36.65 -14.78 -27.53
CA SER A 3 36.81 -14.36 -26.16
C SER A 3 35.79 -15.13 -25.31
N PRO A 4 36.16 -15.73 -24.17
CA PRO A 4 35.19 -16.43 -23.34
C PRO A 4 34.12 -15.41 -22.91
N SER A 5 32.94 -15.61 -23.44
CA SER A 5 31.76 -14.85 -23.04
C SER A 5 31.51 -15.11 -21.57
N GLY A 6 31.76 -14.15 -20.73
CA GLY A 6 31.16 -14.15 -19.42
C GLY A 6 32.03 -14.16 -18.19
N SER A 7 33.32 -13.96 -18.28
CA SER A 7 34.08 -13.70 -17.07
C SER A 7 35.04 -12.54 -17.30
N ALA A 8 34.55 -11.36 -17.05
CA ALA A 8 35.41 -10.19 -16.86
C ALA A 8 36.12 -10.17 -15.49
N ASN A 9 35.96 -11.20 -14.68
CA ASN A 9 36.30 -11.21 -13.26
C ASN A 9 37.45 -12.15 -12.89
N GLY A 10 38.44 -12.31 -13.78
CA GLY A 10 39.67 -13.01 -13.44
C GLY A 10 39.52 -14.48 -13.02
N GLY A 11 38.45 -15.16 -13.44
CA GLY A 11 38.27 -16.61 -13.23
C GLY A 11 37.90 -17.06 -11.82
N ILE A 12 37.90 -16.20 -10.84
CA ILE A 12 37.56 -16.55 -9.43
C ILE A 12 36.05 -16.51 -9.21
N ILE A 13 35.30 -15.78 -10.04
CA ILE A 13 33.87 -15.55 -9.89
C ILE A 13 33.16 -16.07 -11.12
N GLY A 14 32.42 -17.16 -10.98
CA GLY A 14 31.76 -17.83 -12.08
C GLY A 14 30.56 -17.06 -12.62
N LYS A 15 30.12 -17.44 -13.81
CA LYS A 15 28.95 -16.91 -14.54
C LYS A 15 27.67 -16.84 -13.69
N THR A 16 27.58 -17.64 -12.64
CA THR A 16 26.42 -17.73 -11.75
C THR A 16 26.62 -16.99 -10.41
N ASN A 17 27.77 -16.39 -10.17
CA ASN A 17 27.97 -15.65 -8.94
C ASN A 17 27.41 -14.23 -9.05
N LYS A 18 26.17 -14.05 -8.63
CA LYS A 18 25.47 -12.77 -8.62
C LYS A 18 26.04 -11.74 -7.61
N THR A 19 26.96 -12.16 -6.74
CA THR A 19 27.64 -11.28 -5.77
C THR A 19 29.00 -10.82 -6.25
N SER A 20 29.40 -11.20 -7.46
CA SER A 20 30.67 -10.78 -8.02
C SER A 20 30.70 -9.27 -8.26
N PHE A 21 31.86 -8.70 -8.08
CA PHE A 21 32.28 -7.32 -8.23
C PHE A 21 31.80 -6.62 -9.51
N GLY A 22 30.59 -6.47 -9.73
CA GLY A 22 30.01 -5.72 -10.81
C GLY A 22 28.64 -5.34 -10.36
N LYS A 23 28.51 -4.17 -9.75
CA LYS A 23 27.18 -3.64 -9.49
C LYS A 23 26.47 -3.36 -10.79
N ASP A 24 25.22 -3.66 -10.77
CA ASP A 24 24.31 -3.17 -11.78
C ASP A 24 24.24 -1.64 -11.69
N LEU A 25 24.44 -0.96 -12.80
CA LEU A 25 24.13 0.46 -12.90
C LEU A 25 22.68 0.61 -13.29
N LEU A 26 21.91 1.26 -12.44
CA LEU A 26 20.52 1.62 -12.75
C LEU A 26 20.48 3.04 -13.34
N THR A 27 20.02 3.16 -14.58
CA THR A 27 19.68 4.43 -15.18
C THR A 27 18.17 4.60 -15.18
N VAL A 28 17.68 5.61 -14.46
CA VAL A 28 16.25 5.91 -14.33
C VAL A 28 15.89 7.11 -15.19
N LYS A 29 14.90 6.97 -16.07
CA LYS A 29 14.37 8.03 -16.93
C LYS A 29 12.92 8.31 -16.54
N THR A 30 12.67 9.53 -16.08
CA THR A 30 11.34 10.06 -15.73
C THR A 30 10.86 11.12 -16.71
N SER A 31 11.66 11.45 -17.70
CA SER A 31 11.35 12.37 -18.81
C SER A 31 11.93 11.84 -20.11
N THR A 32 11.27 12.16 -21.20
CA THR A 32 11.72 11.85 -22.56
C THR A 32 13.12 12.42 -22.81
N GLY A 33 13.97 11.66 -23.46
CA GLY A 33 15.35 12.02 -23.74
C GLY A 33 16.17 10.81 -24.16
N SER A 34 17.47 10.85 -23.96
CA SER A 34 18.36 9.74 -24.26
C SER A 34 19.22 9.36 -23.04
N PHE A 35 19.80 8.18 -23.10
CA PHE A 35 20.91 7.77 -22.22
C PHE A 35 21.97 7.06 -23.06
N THR A 36 23.19 7.06 -22.61
CA THR A 36 24.28 6.37 -23.28
C THR A 36 24.68 5.15 -22.48
N THR A 37 24.69 3.99 -23.13
CA THR A 37 25.16 2.74 -22.52
C THR A 37 26.62 2.81 -22.12
N GLN A 38 27.01 2.08 -21.09
CA GLN A 38 28.43 1.99 -20.69
C GLN A 38 29.26 1.32 -21.78
N PRO A 39 30.54 1.68 -21.89
CA PRO A 39 31.46 1.01 -22.82
C PRO A 39 31.44 -0.51 -22.57
N GLY A 40 31.10 -1.26 -23.61
CA GLY A 40 31.08 -2.71 -23.61
C GLY A 40 29.84 -3.39 -23.03
N THR A 41 28.80 -2.65 -22.64
CA THR A 41 27.45 -3.22 -22.39
C THR A 41 26.94 -3.87 -23.68
N ARG A 42 26.45 -5.09 -23.57
CA ARG A 42 25.84 -5.83 -24.70
C ARG A 42 24.41 -6.25 -24.44
N ILE A 43 24.05 -6.34 -23.17
CA ILE A 43 22.71 -6.67 -22.71
C ILE A 43 22.32 -5.67 -21.64
N ALA A 44 21.13 -5.09 -21.75
CA ALA A 44 20.50 -4.26 -20.74
C ALA A 44 19.16 -4.87 -20.34
N GLN A 45 18.95 -5.07 -19.05
CA GLN A 45 17.62 -5.37 -18.54
C GLN A 45 16.85 -4.06 -18.44
N THR A 46 15.63 -4.05 -18.93
CA THR A 46 14.87 -2.80 -19.05
C THR A 46 13.44 -3.00 -18.59
N VAL A 47 12.99 -2.15 -17.67
CA VAL A 47 11.59 -2.00 -17.31
C VAL A 47 11.05 -0.74 -17.99
N VAL A 48 10.01 -0.93 -18.80
CA VAL A 48 9.30 0.16 -19.45
C VAL A 48 7.89 0.21 -18.90
N VAL A 49 7.52 1.32 -18.29
CA VAL A 49 6.18 1.55 -17.73
C VAL A 49 5.57 2.75 -18.44
N ALA A 50 4.41 2.57 -19.04
CA ALA A 50 3.69 3.63 -19.75
C ALA A 50 2.93 4.56 -18.80
N GLY A 51 2.38 5.65 -19.30
CA GLY A 51 1.51 6.52 -18.51
C GLY A 51 0.20 5.84 -18.15
N GLY A 52 -0.27 6.03 -16.91
CA GLY A 52 -1.56 5.52 -16.43
C GLY A 52 -2.74 6.35 -16.94
N GLY A 53 -3.90 5.73 -17.04
CA GLY A 53 -5.16 6.38 -17.45
C GLY A 53 -5.73 7.30 -16.37
N GLY A 54 -6.44 8.34 -16.78
CA GLY A 54 -7.17 9.22 -15.88
C GLY A 54 -8.45 8.57 -15.36
N GLY A 55 -8.87 8.98 -14.16
CA GLY A 55 -10.18 8.63 -13.60
C GLY A 55 -11.30 9.36 -14.33
N ALA A 56 -12.49 8.77 -14.39
CA ALA A 56 -13.61 9.41 -15.04
C ALA A 56 -14.35 10.38 -14.12
N ARG A 57 -15.16 11.24 -14.73
CA ARG A 57 -16.07 12.16 -14.06
C ARG A 57 -17.29 11.45 -13.52
N ALA A 58 -17.70 11.82 -12.32
CA ALA A 58 -19.03 11.50 -11.83
C ALA A 58 -20.04 12.56 -12.31
N CYS A 59 -21.08 12.11 -13.05
CA CYS A 59 -22.09 13.01 -13.63
C CYS A 59 -23.21 13.29 -12.63
N ALA A 60 -23.73 14.53 -12.66
CA ALA A 60 -25.07 14.88 -12.21
C ALA A 60 -25.88 15.35 -13.44
N PRO A 61 -27.21 15.21 -13.50
CA PRO A 61 -28.14 15.49 -12.43
C PRO A 61 -29.05 14.28 -12.12
N GLY A 62 -29.46 14.16 -10.89
CA GLY A 62 -30.47 13.20 -10.48
C GLY A 62 -30.46 12.95 -8.99
N THR A 63 -31.53 12.36 -8.47
CA THR A 63 -31.70 11.95 -7.07
C THR A 63 -30.78 10.78 -6.65
N PHE A 64 -29.90 10.32 -7.54
CA PHE A 64 -29.04 9.16 -7.35
C PHE A 64 -27.55 9.56 -7.30
N GLY A 65 -26.82 9.00 -6.37
CA GLY A 65 -25.37 9.15 -6.31
C GLY A 65 -24.72 8.45 -7.49
N SER A 66 -23.81 9.12 -8.20
CA SER A 66 -23.10 8.54 -9.33
C SER A 66 -21.63 8.26 -8.98
N ALA A 67 -21.11 7.16 -9.49
CA ALA A 67 -19.74 6.70 -9.25
C ALA A 67 -19.06 6.32 -10.56
N ALA A 68 -17.90 6.91 -10.79
CA ALA A 68 -17.10 6.71 -12.00
C ALA A 68 -16.07 5.60 -11.81
N GLY A 69 -15.64 4.99 -12.90
CA GLY A 69 -14.57 4.00 -12.89
C GLY A 69 -13.20 4.60 -12.68
N GLY A 70 -12.30 3.84 -12.06
CA GLY A 70 -10.88 4.19 -11.93
C GLY A 70 -10.12 4.00 -13.25
N GLY A 71 -9.06 4.79 -13.47
CA GLY A 71 -8.16 4.64 -14.63
C GLY A 71 -7.33 3.36 -14.51
N GLY A 72 -7.08 2.69 -15.64
CA GLY A 72 -6.14 1.57 -15.72
C GLY A 72 -4.70 2.04 -15.61
N ALA A 73 -3.83 1.19 -15.10
CA ALA A 73 -2.40 1.45 -15.08
C ALA A 73 -1.80 1.44 -16.50
N GLY A 74 -0.70 2.15 -16.68
CA GLY A 74 0.14 1.98 -17.86
C GLY A 74 0.65 0.53 -17.95
N GLY A 75 0.81 0.00 -19.14
CA GLY A 75 1.43 -1.29 -19.35
C GLY A 75 2.83 -1.33 -18.76
N LEU A 76 3.21 -2.43 -18.16
CA LEU A 76 4.55 -2.70 -17.66
C LEU A 76 5.17 -3.85 -18.42
N ARG A 77 6.38 -3.64 -18.93
CA ARG A 77 7.15 -4.67 -19.62
C ARG A 77 8.57 -4.73 -19.07
N ASN A 78 8.99 -5.91 -18.67
CA ASN A 78 10.36 -6.23 -18.22
C ASN A 78 11.02 -7.13 -19.27
N VAL A 79 12.16 -6.70 -19.82
CA VAL A 79 12.82 -7.40 -20.92
C VAL A 79 14.33 -7.25 -20.87
N GLU A 80 15.04 -8.25 -21.36
CA GLU A 80 16.45 -8.16 -21.70
C GLU A 80 16.60 -7.74 -23.17
N LEU A 81 17.34 -6.67 -23.42
CA LEU A 81 17.59 -6.11 -24.74
C LEU A 81 19.08 -6.23 -25.09
N ASN A 82 19.37 -6.65 -26.31
CA ASN A 82 20.72 -6.53 -26.86
C ASN A 82 20.98 -5.07 -27.18
N VAL A 83 22.07 -4.52 -26.69
CA VAL A 83 22.47 -3.13 -26.87
C VAL A 83 23.93 -3.03 -27.28
N CYS A 84 24.31 -1.98 -27.98
CA CYS A 84 25.70 -1.63 -28.23
C CYS A 84 26.26 -0.80 -27.09
N GLY A 85 27.47 -1.09 -26.65
CA GLY A 85 28.14 -0.28 -25.62
C GLY A 85 28.57 1.07 -26.16
N ASN A 86 28.60 2.08 -25.30
CA ASN A 86 28.93 3.48 -25.62
C ASN A 86 28.04 4.07 -26.72
N SER A 87 26.79 3.63 -26.78
CA SER A 87 25.82 4.05 -27.79
C SER A 87 24.65 4.80 -27.16
N PRO A 88 24.17 5.90 -27.77
CA PRO A 88 23.00 6.64 -27.28
C PRO A 88 21.71 5.91 -27.68
N TYR A 89 20.81 5.74 -26.72
CA TYR A 89 19.47 5.19 -26.92
C TYR A 89 18.43 6.23 -26.52
N SER A 90 17.50 6.50 -27.40
CA SER A 90 16.38 7.39 -27.12
C SER A 90 15.34 6.69 -26.23
N VAL A 91 14.68 7.46 -25.39
CA VAL A 91 13.60 7.00 -24.52
C VAL A 91 12.46 7.99 -24.57
N THR A 92 11.26 7.51 -24.83
CA THR A 92 10.02 8.29 -24.70
C THR A 92 9.31 7.86 -23.42
N ILE A 93 8.95 8.82 -22.58
CA ILE A 93 8.18 8.56 -21.36
C ILE A 93 6.72 8.95 -21.59
N GLY A 94 5.84 8.00 -21.36
CA GLY A 94 4.41 8.18 -21.51
C GLY A 94 3.84 9.18 -20.51
N ALA A 95 3.06 10.12 -21.01
CA ALA A 95 2.34 11.08 -20.20
C ALA A 95 1.13 10.43 -19.54
N ALA A 96 0.74 10.98 -18.41
CA ALA A 96 -0.48 10.62 -17.70
C ALA A 96 -1.73 10.93 -18.52
N GLY A 97 -2.73 10.07 -18.48
CA GLY A 97 -4.06 10.36 -18.98
C GLY A 97 -4.74 11.46 -18.16
N ALA A 98 -5.38 12.40 -18.84
CA ALA A 98 -6.10 13.47 -18.16
C ALA A 98 -7.34 12.93 -17.44
N GLY A 99 -7.69 13.53 -16.31
CA GLY A 99 -8.96 13.27 -15.64
C GLY A 99 -10.15 13.71 -16.52
N GLY A 100 -11.23 12.92 -16.49
CA GLY A 100 -12.43 13.25 -17.27
C GLY A 100 -13.10 14.54 -16.77
N CYS A 101 -13.22 15.53 -17.64
CA CYS A 101 -13.92 16.79 -17.33
C CYS A 101 -15.36 16.78 -17.84
N THR A 102 -15.62 16.13 -18.97
CA THR A 102 -16.95 16.03 -19.59
C THR A 102 -17.40 14.58 -19.76
N ASN A 103 -16.49 13.64 -19.87
CA ASN A 103 -16.73 12.24 -20.21
C ASN A 103 -15.85 11.27 -19.41
N ARG A 104 -15.39 10.21 -20.09
CA ARG A 104 -14.40 9.24 -19.58
C ARG A 104 -13.10 9.91 -19.17
N GLY A 105 -12.31 9.24 -18.37
CA GLY A 105 -10.90 9.56 -18.21
C GLY A 105 -10.14 9.40 -19.54
N GLY A 106 -9.13 10.22 -19.76
CA GLY A 106 -8.22 10.08 -20.90
C GLY A 106 -7.31 8.87 -20.70
N SER A 107 -6.94 8.21 -21.82
CA SER A 107 -5.88 7.20 -21.75
C SER A 107 -4.51 7.83 -21.51
N GLY A 108 -3.63 7.14 -20.83
CA GLY A 108 -2.21 7.47 -20.80
C GLY A 108 -1.57 7.28 -22.16
N THR A 109 -0.34 7.75 -22.33
CA THR A 109 0.43 7.52 -23.57
C THR A 109 1.53 6.49 -23.37
N ASP A 110 2.02 5.94 -24.47
CA ASP A 110 3.03 4.90 -24.49
C ASP A 110 4.38 5.38 -23.96
N SER A 111 5.09 4.51 -23.27
CA SER A 111 6.53 4.64 -23.06
C SER A 111 7.27 3.75 -24.03
N ILE A 112 8.36 4.27 -24.62
CA ILE A 112 9.10 3.59 -25.66
C ILE A 112 10.59 3.64 -25.36
N PHE A 113 11.22 2.49 -25.37
CA PHE A 113 12.68 2.37 -25.43
C PHE A 113 13.11 2.24 -26.87
N ASN A 114 14.09 3.06 -27.27
CA ASN A 114 14.67 3.10 -28.63
C ASN A 114 13.62 3.28 -29.75
N PRO A 115 12.81 4.36 -29.74
CA PRO A 115 11.89 4.64 -30.83
C PRO A 115 12.67 4.82 -32.15
N GLY A 116 12.26 4.05 -33.15
CA GLY A 116 12.95 4.01 -34.45
C GLY A 116 13.93 2.87 -34.63
N GLY A 117 14.23 2.09 -33.57
CA GLY A 117 15.02 0.86 -33.70
C GLY A 117 16.49 1.07 -34.10
N SER A 118 17.14 2.17 -33.64
CA SER A 118 18.54 2.45 -33.93
C SER A 118 19.52 1.45 -33.28
N GLU A 119 20.76 1.43 -33.74
CA GLU A 119 21.87 0.65 -33.18
C GLU A 119 21.61 -0.88 -33.13
N GLY A 120 20.80 -1.41 -34.05
CA GLY A 120 20.51 -2.85 -34.12
C GLY A 120 19.65 -3.39 -32.99
N THR A 121 19.10 -2.52 -32.16
CA THR A 121 18.19 -2.88 -31.05
C THR A 121 16.73 -2.62 -31.46
N THR A 122 15.86 -3.60 -31.18
CA THR A 122 14.44 -3.48 -31.50
C THR A 122 13.77 -2.40 -30.65
N MET A 123 12.86 -1.64 -31.25
CA MET A 123 11.95 -0.75 -30.53
C MET A 123 11.12 -1.55 -29.51
N PHE A 124 11.02 -1.06 -28.29
CA PHE A 124 10.30 -1.73 -27.22
C PHE A 124 9.29 -0.80 -26.57
N THR A 125 8.01 -1.11 -26.71
CA THR A 125 6.90 -0.25 -26.31
C THR A 125 6.09 -0.87 -25.19
N ALA A 126 5.73 -0.09 -24.18
CA ALA A 126 4.65 -0.36 -23.24
C ALA A 126 3.49 0.59 -23.53
N THR A 127 2.27 0.08 -23.53
CA THR A 127 1.07 0.83 -23.95
C THR A 127 0.46 1.61 -22.79
N GLY A 128 -0.02 2.80 -23.06
CA GLY A 128 -0.70 3.65 -22.08
C GLY A 128 -1.91 2.96 -21.45
N GLY A 129 -2.19 3.28 -20.19
CA GLY A 129 -3.35 2.75 -19.47
C GLY A 129 -4.67 3.34 -19.97
N GLY A 130 -5.72 2.53 -19.97
CA GLY A 130 -7.06 2.96 -20.38
C GLY A 130 -7.70 3.90 -19.37
N GLY A 131 -8.38 4.94 -19.84
CA GLY A 131 -9.14 5.85 -19.01
C GLY A 131 -10.35 5.18 -18.35
N GLY A 132 -10.73 5.61 -17.15
CA GLY A 132 -11.89 5.12 -16.42
C GLY A 132 -13.21 5.42 -17.15
N GLY A 133 -14.20 4.57 -16.97
CA GLY A 133 -15.54 4.66 -17.53
C GLY A 133 -16.41 5.69 -16.80
N GLN A 134 -17.16 6.46 -17.54
CA GLN A 134 -18.10 7.45 -17.00
C GLN A 134 -19.33 6.77 -16.40
N SER A 135 -19.83 7.28 -15.29
CA SER A 135 -21.15 6.91 -14.78
C SER A 135 -22.27 7.53 -15.60
N SER A 136 -23.42 6.85 -15.70
CA SER A 136 -24.65 7.41 -16.25
C SER A 136 -25.78 7.23 -15.25
N THR A 137 -26.59 8.27 -15.06
CA THR A 137 -27.83 8.23 -14.28
C THR A 137 -29.07 8.14 -15.17
N ASN A 138 -28.93 8.23 -16.48
CA ASN A 138 -30.01 8.15 -17.45
C ASN A 138 -30.00 6.75 -18.09
N PRO A 139 -31.09 5.96 -17.92
CA PRO A 139 -31.20 4.64 -18.53
C PRO A 139 -31.24 4.66 -20.07
N ALA A 140 -31.54 5.80 -20.68
CA ALA A 140 -31.49 5.98 -22.13
C ALA A 140 -30.10 6.32 -22.68
N VAL A 141 -29.11 6.59 -21.81
CA VAL A 141 -27.72 6.87 -22.20
C VAL A 141 -26.87 5.70 -21.73
N SER A 142 -26.31 4.98 -22.69
CA SER A 142 -25.34 3.92 -22.37
C SER A 142 -24.19 4.52 -21.57
N ALA A 143 -23.89 3.93 -20.41
CA ALA A 143 -22.68 4.28 -19.73
C ALA A 143 -21.47 4.01 -20.62
N ALA A 144 -20.51 4.88 -20.53
CA ALA A 144 -19.28 4.67 -21.25
C ALA A 144 -18.42 3.64 -20.48
N PRO A 145 -18.10 2.45 -21.04
CA PRO A 145 -17.21 1.49 -20.41
C PRO A 145 -15.81 2.12 -20.19
N GLY A 146 -15.00 1.52 -19.35
CA GLY A 146 -13.57 1.86 -19.28
C GLY A 146 -12.89 1.66 -20.64
N LEU A 147 -11.86 2.44 -20.92
CA LEU A 147 -11.07 2.31 -22.14
C LEU A 147 -10.09 1.14 -22.03
N ASP A 148 -9.82 0.52 -23.19
CA ASP A 148 -8.76 -0.48 -23.30
C ASP A 148 -7.38 0.18 -23.23
N GLY A 149 -6.37 -0.58 -22.89
CA GLY A 149 -5.00 -0.09 -22.83
C GLY A 149 -4.00 -1.12 -22.35
N GLY A 150 -2.83 -0.68 -21.91
CA GLY A 150 -1.84 -1.53 -21.25
C GLY A 150 -2.48 -2.28 -20.08
N SER A 151 -3.16 -1.57 -19.18
CA SER A 151 -4.22 -2.12 -18.34
C SER A 151 -5.52 -1.35 -18.62
N GLY A 152 -6.65 -2.03 -18.53
CA GLY A 152 -7.96 -1.46 -18.84
C GLY A 152 -8.51 -0.58 -17.73
N GLY A 153 -9.25 0.48 -18.08
CA GLY A 153 -9.97 1.31 -17.12
C GLY A 153 -11.16 0.59 -16.51
N GLY A 154 -11.50 0.89 -15.25
CA GLY A 154 -12.71 0.38 -14.60
C GLY A 154 -13.98 0.97 -15.20
N GLN A 155 -15.09 0.25 -15.11
CA GLN A 155 -16.39 0.71 -15.58
C GLN A 155 -17.02 1.70 -14.58
N GLY A 156 -17.67 2.74 -15.08
CA GLY A 156 -18.56 3.58 -14.26
C GLY A 156 -19.88 2.88 -13.94
N ALA A 157 -20.50 3.31 -12.87
CA ALA A 157 -21.82 2.80 -12.46
C ALA A 157 -22.93 3.17 -13.46
N VAL A 158 -23.88 2.25 -13.68
CA VAL A 158 -24.94 2.40 -14.70
C VAL A 158 -26.29 1.87 -14.21
N PRO A 159 -27.40 2.55 -14.54
CA PRO A 159 -28.75 2.06 -14.24
C PRO A 159 -29.26 1.10 -15.36
N SER A 160 -28.43 0.20 -15.86
CA SER A 160 -28.79 -0.73 -16.93
C SER A 160 -28.83 -2.17 -16.42
N PRO A 161 -29.78 -3.00 -16.85
CA PRO A 161 -29.82 -4.41 -16.45
C PRO A 161 -28.66 -5.26 -17.02
N THR A 162 -27.92 -4.75 -18.01
CA THR A 162 -26.76 -5.42 -18.56
C THR A 162 -25.49 -4.68 -18.09
N PRO A 163 -24.67 -5.29 -17.19
CA PRO A 163 -23.39 -4.73 -16.86
C PRO A 163 -22.50 -4.74 -18.11
N ALA A 164 -21.89 -3.60 -18.43
CA ALA A 164 -20.76 -3.59 -19.34
C ALA A 164 -19.52 -4.03 -18.58
N ASP A 165 -18.54 -4.57 -19.27
CA ASP A 165 -17.24 -4.90 -18.68
C ASP A 165 -16.38 -3.65 -18.52
N GLY A 166 -15.39 -3.70 -17.63
CA GLY A 166 -14.28 -2.75 -17.63
C GLY A 166 -13.51 -2.85 -18.93
N GLY A 167 -12.63 -1.87 -19.19
CA GLY A 167 -11.75 -1.89 -20.36
C GLY A 167 -10.84 -3.12 -20.36
N THR A 168 -10.50 -3.59 -21.54
CA THR A 168 -9.60 -4.72 -21.73
C THR A 168 -8.15 -4.27 -21.50
N GLY A 169 -7.42 -5.03 -20.70
CA GLY A 169 -5.97 -4.89 -20.53
C GLY A 169 -5.19 -5.63 -21.60
N ASN A 170 -3.88 -5.44 -21.60
CA ASN A 170 -2.98 -6.04 -22.58
C ASN A 170 -3.39 -5.77 -24.03
N THR A 171 -3.78 -4.54 -24.32
CA THR A 171 -4.22 -4.11 -25.65
C THR A 171 -3.28 -3.01 -26.18
N PRO A 172 -2.56 -3.25 -27.30
CA PRO A 172 -2.48 -4.48 -28.06
C PRO A 172 -1.87 -5.64 -27.25
N PRO A 173 -2.15 -6.89 -27.63
CA PRO A 173 -1.70 -8.05 -26.86
C PRO A 173 -0.18 -8.24 -26.98
N PHE A 174 0.46 -8.44 -25.84
CA PHE A 174 1.87 -8.83 -25.72
C PHE A 174 2.00 -10.12 -24.90
N SER A 175 3.11 -10.83 -25.11
CA SER A 175 3.52 -11.96 -24.27
C SER A 175 4.94 -11.71 -23.75
N PRO A 176 5.18 -11.70 -22.43
CA PRO A 176 4.18 -11.72 -21.35
C PRO A 176 3.21 -10.53 -21.38
N SER A 177 2.04 -10.71 -20.73
CA SER A 177 1.03 -9.63 -20.63
C SER A 177 1.62 -8.39 -19.96
N GLN A 178 1.29 -7.21 -20.48
CA GLN A 178 1.71 -5.93 -19.93
C GLN A 178 0.74 -5.35 -18.88
N GLY A 179 -0.44 -5.96 -18.71
CA GLY A 179 -1.45 -5.51 -17.76
C GLY A 179 -2.75 -6.28 -17.86
N ASN A 180 -3.72 -5.94 -17.01
CA ASN A 180 -4.96 -6.68 -16.81
C ASN A 180 -6.20 -5.80 -17.04
N ASN A 181 -7.35 -6.45 -17.12
CA ASN A 181 -8.65 -5.80 -17.34
C ASN A 181 -9.06 -4.92 -16.15
N GLY A 182 -9.86 -3.91 -16.42
CA GLY A 182 -10.58 -3.17 -15.39
C GLY A 182 -11.78 -3.94 -14.85
N GLY A 183 -12.19 -3.59 -13.62
CA GLY A 183 -13.35 -4.16 -12.94
C GLY A 183 -14.69 -3.56 -13.40
N LYS A 184 -15.77 -4.25 -13.06
CA LYS A 184 -17.16 -3.85 -13.37
C LYS A 184 -17.68 -2.87 -12.34
N GLY A 185 -18.48 -1.90 -12.79
CA GLY A 185 -19.31 -1.07 -11.93
C GLY A 185 -20.66 -1.73 -11.66
N LEU A 186 -21.36 -1.30 -10.62
CA LEU A 186 -22.69 -1.78 -10.29
C LEU A 186 -23.77 -1.18 -11.18
N THR A 187 -24.86 -1.95 -11.35
CA THR A 187 -26.03 -1.62 -12.19
C THR A 187 -27.24 -1.09 -11.40
N CYS A 188 -27.03 -0.45 -10.25
CA CYS A 188 -28.15 0.02 -9.40
C CYS A 188 -28.00 1.47 -8.95
N ALA A 189 -29.06 2.02 -8.39
CA ALA A 189 -29.24 3.44 -8.08
C ALA A 189 -28.24 4.02 -7.05
N ASN A 190 -27.65 3.20 -6.20
CA ASN A 190 -26.62 3.59 -5.23
C ASN A 190 -25.34 2.82 -5.56
N SER A 191 -24.58 3.30 -6.52
CA SER A 191 -23.65 2.46 -7.25
C SER A 191 -22.20 2.81 -6.98
N GLY A 192 -21.35 1.77 -6.98
CA GLY A 192 -19.90 1.89 -7.02
C GLY A 192 -19.39 1.71 -8.44
N GLY A 193 -18.34 2.46 -8.80
CA GLY A 193 -17.57 2.26 -10.02
C GLY A 193 -16.59 1.09 -9.85
N GLY A 194 -16.21 0.43 -10.92
CA GLY A 194 -15.17 -0.59 -10.96
C GLY A 194 -13.77 0.02 -10.83
N GLY A 195 -12.81 -0.71 -10.26
CA GLY A 195 -11.41 -0.32 -10.23
C GLY A 195 -10.72 -0.53 -11.58
N GLY A 196 -9.72 0.28 -11.90
CA GLY A 196 -8.85 0.07 -13.07
C GLY A 196 -7.94 -1.14 -12.89
N GLY A 197 -7.58 -1.81 -13.98
CA GLY A 197 -6.61 -2.89 -13.97
C GLY A 197 -5.20 -2.41 -13.61
N GLY A 198 -4.43 -3.24 -12.95
CA GLY A 198 -3.00 -3.06 -12.71
C GLY A 198 -2.16 -3.98 -13.60
N SER A 199 -0.86 -3.82 -13.60
CA SER A 199 0.03 -4.73 -14.32
C SER A 199 0.07 -6.13 -13.71
N GLY A 200 -0.07 -6.26 -12.41
CA GLY A 200 -0.02 -7.53 -11.67
C GLY A 200 -1.37 -8.17 -11.38
N ALA A 201 -2.46 -7.41 -11.38
CA ALA A 201 -3.80 -7.92 -11.07
C ALA A 201 -4.92 -7.18 -11.80
N VAL A 202 -6.05 -7.86 -11.98
CA VAL A 202 -7.28 -7.26 -12.50
C VAL A 202 -7.82 -6.20 -11.54
N GLY A 203 -8.50 -5.21 -12.08
CA GLY A 203 -9.27 -4.27 -11.29
C GLY A 203 -10.46 -4.97 -10.62
N GLY A 204 -10.72 -4.63 -9.36
CA GLY A 204 -11.83 -5.18 -8.59
C GLY A 204 -13.17 -4.67 -9.10
N ASP A 205 -14.14 -5.56 -9.17
CA ASP A 205 -15.54 -5.18 -9.36
C ASP A 205 -16.03 -4.38 -8.15
N SER A 206 -17.03 -3.53 -8.34
CA SER A 206 -17.70 -2.90 -7.22
C SER A 206 -18.36 -3.97 -6.33
N PRO A 207 -18.00 -4.10 -5.06
CA PRO A 207 -18.44 -5.18 -4.19
C PRO A 207 -19.85 -4.99 -3.64
N GLY A 208 -20.47 -3.83 -3.81
CA GLY A 208 -21.81 -3.56 -3.30
C GLY A 208 -22.25 -2.11 -3.49
N SER A 209 -23.47 -1.82 -3.06
CA SER A 209 -24.03 -0.47 -3.14
C SER A 209 -23.12 0.55 -2.48
N SER A 210 -22.84 1.63 -3.17
CA SER A 210 -22.04 2.77 -2.69
C SER A 210 -20.55 2.49 -2.43
N VAL A 211 -20.03 1.32 -2.82
CA VAL A 211 -18.61 0.96 -2.62
C VAL A 211 -17.91 0.80 -3.98
N GLY A 212 -16.85 1.54 -4.18
CA GLY A 212 -16.00 1.42 -5.38
C GLY A 212 -15.13 0.16 -5.35
N GLY A 213 -14.92 -0.45 -6.51
CA GLY A 213 -13.98 -1.55 -6.68
C GLY A 213 -12.53 -1.10 -6.47
N ALA A 214 -11.70 -1.94 -5.89
CA ALA A 214 -10.29 -1.64 -5.69
C ALA A 214 -9.53 -1.64 -7.03
N GLY A 215 -8.52 -0.81 -7.15
CA GLY A 215 -7.57 -0.85 -8.27
C GLY A 215 -6.73 -2.14 -8.23
N GLY A 216 -6.42 -2.69 -9.40
CA GLY A 216 -5.54 -3.84 -9.53
C GLY A 216 -4.11 -3.54 -9.07
N ALA A 217 -3.47 -4.49 -8.40
CA ALA A 217 -2.10 -4.33 -7.96
C ALA A 217 -1.13 -4.17 -9.13
N GLY A 218 -0.09 -3.39 -8.92
CA GLY A 218 1.06 -3.28 -9.81
C GLY A 218 2.02 -4.46 -9.66
N THR A 219 3.10 -4.41 -10.41
CA THR A 219 4.16 -5.43 -10.43
C THR A 219 5.36 -4.97 -9.63
N ASP A 220 5.87 -5.83 -8.77
CA ASP A 220 7.12 -5.61 -8.06
C ASP A 220 8.29 -6.08 -8.92
N VAL A 221 9.16 -5.14 -9.30
CA VAL A 221 10.39 -5.41 -10.04
C VAL A 221 11.64 -5.30 -9.16
N SER A 222 11.50 -5.03 -7.86
CA SER A 222 12.62 -4.87 -6.94
C SER A 222 13.56 -6.08 -6.85
N PRO A 223 13.10 -7.35 -7.02
CA PRO A 223 14.00 -8.49 -7.05
C PRO A 223 15.00 -8.45 -8.21
N ASP A 224 14.57 -7.95 -9.37
CA ASP A 224 15.42 -7.84 -10.56
C ASP A 224 16.15 -6.49 -10.63
N PHE A 225 15.56 -5.43 -10.07
CA PHE A 225 16.06 -4.05 -10.08
C PHE A 225 16.20 -3.50 -8.65
N PRO A 226 17.10 -4.05 -7.84
CA PRO A 226 17.32 -3.55 -6.48
C PRO A 226 17.75 -2.07 -6.51
N GLY A 227 17.11 -1.25 -5.69
CA GLY A 227 17.32 0.20 -5.67
C GLY A 227 16.49 0.99 -6.69
N ALA A 228 15.57 0.37 -7.41
CA ALA A 228 14.61 1.07 -8.24
C ALA A 228 13.74 2.03 -7.39
N PRO A 229 13.45 3.25 -7.88
CA PRO A 229 12.60 4.19 -7.15
C PRO A 229 11.21 3.60 -6.88
N ASN A 230 10.44 4.26 -6.02
CA ASN A 230 9.10 3.83 -5.63
C ASN A 230 9.06 2.36 -5.09
N CYS A 231 10.12 1.96 -4.37
CA CYS A 231 10.27 0.62 -3.81
C CYS A 231 10.17 -0.52 -4.86
N GLY A 232 10.38 -0.20 -6.14
CA GLY A 232 10.33 -1.16 -7.23
C GLY A 232 8.93 -1.60 -7.64
N VAL A 233 7.86 -1.02 -7.11
CA VAL A 233 6.47 -1.39 -7.46
C VAL A 233 5.86 -0.35 -8.39
N TYR A 234 5.35 -0.79 -9.56
CA TYR A 234 4.85 0.08 -10.62
C TYR A 234 3.52 -0.41 -11.20
N ALA A 235 2.84 0.51 -11.85
CA ALA A 235 1.66 0.25 -12.65
C ALA A 235 0.49 -0.34 -11.85
N GLY A 236 0.13 0.29 -10.72
CA GLY A 236 -1.10 0.00 -9.97
C GLY A 236 -2.32 0.71 -10.59
N GLY A 237 -3.46 0.04 -10.67
CA GLY A 237 -4.71 0.61 -11.15
C GLY A 237 -5.38 1.56 -10.17
N GLY A 238 -6.19 2.49 -10.65
CA GLY A 238 -6.99 3.39 -9.81
C GLY A 238 -8.21 2.73 -9.21
N GLY A 239 -8.60 3.08 -7.98
CA GLY A 239 -9.84 2.62 -7.36
C GLY A 239 -11.08 3.26 -7.99
N GLY A 240 -12.21 2.57 -8.03
CA GLY A 240 -13.51 3.10 -8.46
C GLY A 240 -14.12 4.07 -7.44
N GLY A 241 -14.91 5.04 -7.89
CA GLY A 241 -15.66 5.95 -7.00
C GLY A 241 -16.75 5.22 -6.22
N GLY A 242 -17.09 5.70 -5.02
CA GLY A 242 -18.21 5.24 -4.21
C GLY A 242 -19.30 6.30 -4.09
N GLY A 243 -20.43 6.15 -4.81
CA GLY A 243 -21.53 7.12 -4.84
C GLY A 243 -22.69 6.72 -3.93
N ASN A 244 -23.16 7.63 -3.07
CA ASN A 244 -24.35 7.44 -2.26
C ASN A 244 -25.07 8.79 -2.08
N PRO A 245 -26.36 8.95 -2.49
CA PRO A 245 -27.09 10.19 -2.31
C PRO A 245 -27.46 10.47 -0.85
N SER A 246 -27.64 9.44 -0.05
CA SER A 246 -28.19 9.56 1.31
C SER A 246 -27.15 9.40 2.42
N GLY A 247 -25.86 9.11 2.07
CA GLY A 247 -24.79 8.89 3.07
C GLY A 247 -23.41 8.91 2.40
N PRO A 248 -22.32 8.77 3.17
CA PRO A 248 -21.00 8.61 2.62
C PRO A 248 -20.87 7.27 1.90
N GLY A 249 -20.53 7.29 0.61
CA GLY A 249 -20.05 6.14 -0.12
C GLY A 249 -18.57 5.87 0.25
N THR A 250 -18.04 4.72 -0.14
CA THR A 250 -16.62 4.36 0.06
C THR A 250 -15.95 4.21 -1.29
N GLY A 251 -14.98 5.07 -1.57
CA GLY A 251 -14.14 4.90 -2.76
C GLY A 251 -13.28 3.66 -2.63
N GLY A 252 -13.04 2.97 -3.76
CA GLY A 252 -12.13 1.85 -3.82
C GLY A 252 -10.69 2.26 -3.55
N ALA A 253 -9.91 1.41 -2.89
CA ALA A 253 -8.47 1.64 -2.70
C ALA A 253 -7.74 1.66 -4.05
N GLY A 254 -6.72 2.50 -4.19
CA GLY A 254 -5.80 2.40 -5.33
C GLY A 254 -4.91 1.17 -5.23
N GLY A 255 -4.56 0.58 -6.37
CA GLY A 255 -3.63 -0.54 -6.43
C GLY A 255 -2.21 -0.13 -6.00
N THR A 256 -1.48 -1.07 -5.38
CA THR A 256 -0.06 -0.87 -5.08
C THR A 256 0.72 -0.56 -6.36
N GLY A 257 1.75 0.27 -6.28
CA GLY A 257 2.49 0.71 -7.46
C GLY A 257 1.95 2.01 -8.08
N GLY A 258 1.34 2.87 -7.25
CA GLY A 258 0.99 4.24 -7.60
C GLY A 258 -0.45 4.49 -8.04
N GLY A 259 -1.35 3.54 -7.85
CA GLY A 259 -2.77 3.73 -8.12
C GLY A 259 -3.41 4.74 -7.17
N GLY A 260 -4.21 5.65 -7.69
CA GLY A 260 -4.99 6.62 -6.92
C GLY A 260 -6.26 6.01 -6.35
N ALA A 261 -6.63 6.35 -5.12
CA ALA A 261 -7.89 5.89 -4.52
C ALA A 261 -9.11 6.58 -5.13
N GLY A 262 -10.22 5.88 -5.22
CA GLY A 262 -11.51 6.40 -5.64
C GLY A 262 -12.07 7.45 -4.68
N GLY A 263 -12.82 8.39 -5.21
CA GLY A 263 -13.48 9.44 -4.44
C GLY A 263 -14.72 8.94 -3.72
N SER A 264 -14.99 9.51 -2.54
CA SER A 264 -16.24 9.39 -1.81
C SER A 264 -16.89 10.76 -1.80
N ARG A 265 -17.84 11.02 -2.70
CA ARG A 265 -18.44 12.34 -2.93
C ARG A 265 -17.46 13.42 -3.39
N THR A 266 -16.31 13.05 -3.84
CA THR A 266 -15.20 13.91 -4.23
C THR A 266 -14.53 13.41 -5.50
N THR A 267 -13.62 14.22 -6.03
CA THR A 267 -12.64 13.74 -7.02
C THR A 267 -11.82 12.61 -6.41
N GLY A 268 -11.56 11.56 -7.19
CA GLY A 268 -10.60 10.54 -6.82
C GLY A 268 -9.19 11.12 -6.69
N THR A 269 -8.26 10.38 -6.12
CA THR A 269 -6.86 10.80 -6.07
C THR A 269 -6.15 10.55 -7.40
N ALA A 270 -5.21 11.41 -7.74
CA ALA A 270 -4.37 11.22 -8.92
C ALA A 270 -3.48 9.97 -8.79
N GLY A 271 -3.13 9.37 -9.92
CA GLY A 271 -2.06 8.38 -9.95
C GLY A 271 -0.71 9.01 -9.60
N THR A 272 0.14 8.25 -8.94
CA THR A 272 1.48 8.72 -8.55
C THR A 272 2.35 8.93 -9.79
N THR A 273 3.02 10.07 -9.86
CA THR A 273 3.93 10.38 -10.98
C THR A 273 5.09 9.39 -11.05
N ASN A 274 5.58 9.10 -12.24
CA ASN A 274 6.69 8.18 -12.51
C ASN A 274 6.46 6.75 -12.01
N THR A 275 5.18 6.32 -12.00
CA THR A 275 4.83 4.94 -11.64
C THR A 275 3.94 4.27 -12.68
N GLY A 276 3.37 5.05 -13.63
CA GLY A 276 2.34 4.54 -14.53
C GLY A 276 1.02 4.22 -13.82
N GLY A 277 0.80 4.74 -12.60
CA GLY A 277 -0.40 4.45 -11.82
C GLY A 277 -1.67 5.06 -12.43
N GLY A 278 -2.78 4.32 -12.44
CA GLY A 278 -4.09 4.82 -12.83
C GLY A 278 -4.69 5.75 -11.76
N ALA A 279 -5.51 6.73 -12.16
CA ALA A 279 -6.19 7.63 -11.22
C ALA A 279 -7.47 7.03 -10.65
N GLY A 280 -7.84 7.42 -9.44
CA GLY A 280 -9.12 7.06 -8.84
C GLY A 280 -10.32 7.66 -9.58
N GLY A 281 -11.40 6.93 -9.70
CA GLY A 281 -12.70 7.38 -10.21
C GLY A 281 -13.36 8.35 -9.23
N SER A 282 -14.09 9.34 -9.74
CA SER A 282 -14.79 10.31 -8.91
C SER A 282 -16.17 9.81 -8.48
N ALA A 283 -16.73 10.37 -7.43
CA ALA A 283 -18.11 10.13 -7.00
C ALA A 283 -18.78 11.45 -6.61
N ASN A 284 -20.11 11.50 -6.76
CA ASN A 284 -20.89 12.65 -6.30
C ASN A 284 -22.07 12.24 -5.41
N SER A 285 -22.66 13.24 -4.77
CA SER A 285 -23.78 13.08 -3.83
C SER A 285 -25.13 13.54 -4.39
N GLY A 286 -25.24 13.72 -5.72
CA GLY A 286 -26.47 14.19 -6.36
C GLY A 286 -26.53 15.70 -6.70
N SER A 287 -25.62 16.53 -6.20
CA SER A 287 -25.55 17.96 -6.51
C SER A 287 -24.24 18.30 -7.20
N GLY A 288 -24.30 18.52 -8.52
CA GLY A 288 -23.15 18.92 -9.33
C GLY A 288 -22.32 17.77 -9.89
N SER A 289 -21.43 18.09 -10.80
CA SER A 289 -20.50 17.13 -11.41
C SER A 289 -19.14 17.20 -10.75
N VAL A 290 -18.53 16.06 -10.52
CA VAL A 290 -17.18 15.97 -9.93
C VAL A 290 -16.19 15.50 -10.99
N PRO A 291 -15.15 16.31 -11.34
CA PRO A 291 -14.19 15.93 -12.36
C PRO A 291 -13.34 14.74 -11.95
N GLY A 292 -12.77 14.04 -12.92
CA GLY A 292 -11.82 12.96 -12.69
C GLY A 292 -10.42 13.48 -12.33
N ALA A 293 -9.61 12.65 -11.72
CA ALA A 293 -8.20 12.91 -11.46
C ALA A 293 -7.31 12.40 -12.60
N ALA A 294 -6.12 12.98 -12.76
CA ALA A 294 -5.16 12.53 -13.76
C ALA A 294 -4.41 11.27 -13.32
N GLY A 295 -4.04 10.42 -14.27
CA GLY A 295 -3.13 9.30 -14.04
C GLY A 295 -1.73 9.74 -13.63
N GLY A 296 -0.83 8.80 -13.38
CA GLY A 296 0.59 9.02 -13.17
C GLY A 296 1.38 8.86 -14.48
N SER A 297 2.43 9.64 -14.66
CA SER A 297 3.37 9.47 -15.79
C SER A 297 4.10 8.13 -15.70
N GLY A 298 4.58 7.65 -16.87
CA GLY A 298 5.41 6.48 -16.99
C GLY A 298 6.84 6.66 -16.46
N ILE A 299 7.63 5.59 -16.56
CA ILE A 299 9.04 5.54 -16.19
C ILE A 299 9.76 4.48 -17.03
N VAL A 300 11.03 4.69 -17.33
CA VAL A 300 11.90 3.66 -17.90
C VAL A 300 13.12 3.49 -17.01
N ILE A 301 13.41 2.25 -16.65
CA ILE A 301 14.55 1.86 -15.82
C ILE A 301 15.40 0.90 -16.63
N VAL A 302 16.67 1.26 -16.83
CA VAL A 302 17.64 0.45 -17.54
C VAL A 302 18.68 -0.02 -16.54
N LYS A 303 18.87 -1.34 -16.47
CA LYS A 303 19.90 -1.97 -15.66
C LYS A 303 20.98 -2.53 -16.58
N GLU A 304 22.17 -2.00 -16.42
CA GLU A 304 23.36 -2.48 -17.11
C GLU A 304 24.26 -3.20 -16.13
N LEU A 305 24.84 -4.32 -16.53
CA LEU A 305 25.91 -4.94 -15.74
C LEU A 305 27.13 -4.02 -15.75
N SER A 306 27.47 -3.44 -14.60
CA SER A 306 28.71 -2.71 -14.47
C SER A 306 29.88 -3.66 -14.63
N LYS A 307 30.69 -3.48 -15.69
CA LYS A 307 31.87 -4.30 -15.92
C LYS A 307 32.94 -3.98 -14.89
N ALA A 308 33.12 -4.87 -13.92
CA ALA A 308 34.37 -4.95 -13.22
C ALA A 308 35.36 -5.79 -14.05
N SER A 309 36.43 -5.21 -14.57
CA SER A 309 37.62 -5.99 -14.92
C SER A 309 38.28 -6.45 -13.62
N GLY A 310 38.64 -7.72 -13.51
CA GLY A 310 39.05 -8.36 -12.27
C GLY A 310 40.30 -7.78 -11.55
N VAL A 311 40.91 -6.73 -12.08
CA VAL A 311 42.00 -6.01 -11.44
C VAL A 311 41.75 -4.52 -11.59
N TRP A 312 41.45 -3.88 -10.48
CA TRP A 312 41.32 -2.41 -10.40
C TRP A 312 42.66 -1.80 -9.94
N SER A 313 43.22 -0.89 -10.74
CA SER A 313 44.34 -0.09 -10.26
C SER A 313 43.91 0.79 -9.09
N LEU A 314 44.79 1.10 -8.18
CA LEU A 314 44.52 2.00 -7.06
C LEU A 314 43.95 3.35 -7.55
N GLN A 315 44.44 3.81 -8.68
CA GLN A 315 43.99 5.05 -9.32
C GLN A 315 42.54 4.96 -9.84
N SER A 316 42.15 3.84 -10.45
CA SER A 316 40.77 3.65 -10.91
C SER A 316 39.79 3.48 -9.75
N GLN A 317 40.20 2.82 -8.65
CA GLN A 317 39.42 2.74 -7.42
C GLN A 317 39.23 4.13 -6.80
N PHE A 318 40.29 4.93 -6.70
CA PHE A 318 40.22 6.29 -6.18
C PHE A 318 39.34 7.20 -7.04
N GLN A 319 39.47 7.13 -8.37
CA GLN A 319 38.62 7.86 -9.30
C GLN A 319 37.16 7.45 -9.18
N ALA A 320 36.86 6.17 -9.17
CA ALA A 320 35.52 5.67 -9.02
C ALA A 320 34.87 6.12 -7.70
N LYS A 321 35.63 6.10 -6.60
CA LYS A 321 35.16 6.61 -5.31
C LYS A 321 34.93 8.11 -5.33
N LYS A 322 35.83 8.88 -5.94
CA LYS A 322 35.71 10.34 -6.06
C LYS A 322 34.56 10.77 -6.94
N CYS A 323 34.26 10.00 -7.99
CA CYS A 323 33.14 10.25 -8.91
C CYS A 323 31.81 9.61 -8.46
N GLY A 324 31.74 9.00 -7.27
CA GLY A 324 30.54 8.32 -6.76
C GLY A 324 30.14 7.08 -7.57
N THR A 325 31.03 6.57 -8.44
CA THR A 325 30.79 5.38 -9.27
C THR A 325 31.38 4.10 -8.67
N TRP A 326 32.04 4.20 -7.50
CA TRP A 326 32.50 3.03 -6.78
C TRP A 326 31.31 2.21 -6.26
N PRO A 327 31.36 0.88 -6.39
CA PRO A 327 30.27 0.05 -5.90
C PRO A 327 29.95 0.35 -4.43
N GLU A 328 28.79 0.86 -4.14
CA GLU A 328 28.30 0.92 -2.77
C GLU A 328 27.75 -0.46 -2.40
N PHE A 329 28.25 -1.01 -1.31
CA PHE A 329 27.73 -2.28 -0.82
C PHE A 329 26.36 -2.04 -0.18
N GLY A 330 25.38 -2.81 -0.60
CA GLY A 330 24.08 -2.85 0.07
C GLY A 330 24.13 -3.81 1.26
N TYR A 331 23.28 -3.54 2.22
CA TYR A 331 23.16 -4.32 3.45
C TYR A 331 21.75 -4.85 3.58
N SER A 332 21.62 -6.08 4.02
CA SER A 332 20.32 -6.62 4.43
C SER A 332 20.10 -6.31 5.89
N LEU A 333 18.98 -5.66 6.20
CA LEU A 333 18.59 -5.28 7.55
C LEU A 333 17.33 -6.02 7.97
N ASP A 334 17.26 -6.31 9.25
CA ASP A 334 16.02 -6.76 9.87
C ASP A 334 15.21 -5.56 10.37
N TYR A 335 13.90 -5.68 10.34
CA TYR A 335 13.00 -4.60 10.70
C TYR A 335 11.76 -5.10 11.46
N LEU A 336 11.20 -4.19 12.23
CA LEU A 336 9.85 -4.28 12.78
C LEU A 336 9.19 -2.91 12.59
N VAL A 337 8.10 -2.87 11.82
CA VAL A 337 7.34 -1.65 11.54
C VAL A 337 5.91 -1.86 12.02
N ILE A 338 5.51 -1.11 13.03
CA ILE A 338 4.18 -1.16 13.63
C ILE A 338 3.52 0.22 13.46
N ALA A 339 2.34 0.25 12.89
CA ALA A 339 1.55 1.47 12.72
C ALA A 339 0.81 1.87 13.99
N GLY A 340 0.21 3.07 14.01
CA GLY A 340 -0.66 3.48 15.10
C GLY A 340 -1.93 2.65 15.15
N GLY A 341 -2.39 2.27 16.34
CA GLY A 341 -3.66 1.60 16.56
C GLY A 341 -4.85 2.53 16.34
N GLY A 342 -6.02 2.00 16.01
CA GLY A 342 -7.28 2.73 15.91
C GLY A 342 -7.85 3.07 17.27
N GLY A 343 -8.61 4.16 17.39
CA GLY A 343 -9.36 4.50 18.60
C GLY A 343 -10.58 3.61 18.79
N GLY A 344 -11.01 3.40 20.02
CA GLY A 344 -12.28 2.76 20.36
C GLY A 344 -13.48 3.68 20.10
N GLY A 345 -14.65 3.15 19.86
CA GLY A 345 -15.86 3.93 19.61
C GLY A 345 -16.44 4.59 20.86
N GLY A 346 -17.37 5.55 20.69
CA GLY A 346 -17.87 6.45 21.74
C GLY A 346 -19.04 5.95 22.58
N THR A 347 -19.98 5.14 22.06
CA THR A 347 -21.22 4.76 22.77
C THR A 347 -21.54 3.30 22.53
N ILE A 348 -21.70 2.49 23.56
CA ILE A 348 -21.95 1.04 23.47
C ILE A 348 -21.05 0.42 22.39
N ALA A 349 -19.80 0.67 22.51
CA ALA A 349 -18.88 0.71 21.40
C ALA A 349 -17.95 -0.48 21.36
N ALA A 350 -17.38 -0.66 20.19
CA ALA A 350 -16.37 -1.64 19.89
C ALA A 350 -14.97 -1.13 20.18
N GLY A 351 -14.04 -2.07 20.33
CA GLY A 351 -12.61 -1.76 20.42
C GLY A 351 -12.04 -1.38 19.05
N GLY A 352 -11.04 -0.48 19.04
CA GLY A 352 -10.23 -0.16 17.88
C GLY A 352 -9.30 -1.30 17.49
N GLY A 353 -9.02 -1.46 16.20
CA GLY A 353 -8.05 -2.43 15.68
C GLY A 353 -6.61 -2.02 16.00
N ALA A 354 -5.71 -2.98 16.15
CA ALA A 354 -4.29 -2.71 16.24
C ALA A 354 -3.75 -2.12 14.93
N GLY A 355 -2.68 -1.35 15.01
CA GLY A 355 -1.87 -0.95 13.86
C GLY A 355 -1.29 -2.16 13.16
N GLY A 356 -1.11 -2.07 11.85
CA GLY A 356 -0.49 -3.13 11.06
C GLY A 356 0.89 -3.49 11.61
N TYR A 357 1.23 -4.76 11.59
CA TYR A 357 2.47 -5.33 12.09
C TYR A 357 3.26 -5.95 10.94
N ARG A 358 4.45 -5.44 10.67
CA ARG A 358 5.36 -5.94 9.63
C ARG A 358 6.72 -6.24 10.23
N GLU A 359 7.21 -7.47 10.10
CA GLU A 359 8.47 -7.93 10.66
C GLU A 359 9.27 -8.72 9.62
N SER A 360 10.59 -8.58 9.61
CA SER A 360 11.48 -9.43 8.80
C SER A 360 11.65 -10.82 9.42
N SER A 361 12.10 -11.78 8.60
CA SER A 361 12.35 -13.17 9.03
C SER A 361 13.55 -13.37 9.95
N GLY A 362 14.28 -12.30 10.29
CA GLY A 362 15.45 -12.39 11.16
C GLY A 362 16.70 -12.98 10.53
N GLY A 363 16.66 -13.30 9.23
CA GLY A 363 17.75 -13.99 8.54
C GLY A 363 18.99 -13.17 8.28
N SER A 364 18.89 -11.84 8.31
CA SER A 364 20.01 -10.94 7.95
C SER A 364 20.99 -10.68 9.08
N THR A 365 20.59 -10.85 10.32
CA THR A 365 21.38 -10.49 11.49
C THR A 365 21.63 -11.65 12.46
N GLY A 366 21.70 -12.88 11.95
CA GLY A 366 22.10 -14.05 12.74
C GLY A 366 21.02 -14.63 13.66
N GLY A 367 19.80 -14.35 13.35
CA GLY A 367 18.63 -14.99 13.97
C GLY A 367 18.25 -14.41 15.35
N TYR A 368 17.00 -14.02 15.44
CA TYR A 368 16.27 -13.77 16.67
C TYR A 368 14.92 -14.47 16.53
N THR A 369 14.22 -14.71 17.62
CA THR A 369 12.89 -15.32 17.56
C THR A 369 11.92 -14.31 16.95
N VAL A 370 11.48 -14.56 15.72
CA VAL A 370 10.49 -13.75 15.00
C VAL A 370 9.08 -14.22 15.30
N SER A 371 8.11 -13.34 15.04
CA SER A 371 6.70 -13.72 15.05
C SER A 371 6.36 -14.63 13.86
N PRO A 372 5.17 -15.27 13.86
CA PRO A 372 4.70 -16.00 12.68
C PRO A 372 4.49 -15.14 11.41
N LEU A 373 4.63 -13.81 11.53
CA LEU A 373 4.41 -12.83 10.46
C LEU A 373 5.71 -12.38 9.79
N GLY A 374 6.81 -13.12 9.95
CA GLY A 374 8.11 -12.78 9.37
C GLY A 374 8.12 -12.78 7.84
N ALA A 375 8.59 -11.68 7.25
CA ALA A 375 8.76 -11.47 5.81
C ALA A 375 10.25 -11.41 5.42
N GLY A 376 10.59 -11.13 4.17
CA GLY A 376 11.97 -10.92 3.72
C GLY A 376 12.62 -9.71 4.41
N SER A 377 13.96 -9.74 4.55
CA SER A 377 14.75 -8.63 5.07
C SER A 377 14.77 -7.45 4.09
N ALA A 378 14.99 -6.24 4.60
CA ALA A 378 15.13 -5.05 3.78
C ALA A 378 16.57 -4.92 3.26
N PHE A 379 16.74 -4.76 1.95
CA PHE A 379 18.04 -4.45 1.36
C PHE A 379 18.19 -2.94 1.18
N VAL A 380 19.29 -2.38 1.70
CA VAL A 380 19.55 -0.94 1.69
C VAL A 380 21.01 -0.65 1.35
N THR A 381 21.29 0.52 0.80
CA THR A 381 22.63 1.06 0.60
C THR A 381 22.96 2.08 1.70
N ALA A 382 24.18 2.57 1.78
CA ALA A 382 24.51 3.72 2.62
C ALA A 382 23.66 4.93 2.18
N GLY A 383 23.12 5.67 3.14
CA GLY A 383 22.22 6.80 2.84
C GLY A 383 21.35 7.20 4.02
N CYS A 384 20.48 8.19 3.78
CA CYS A 384 19.50 8.69 4.74
C CYS A 384 18.12 8.16 4.40
N TYR A 385 17.46 7.52 5.37
CA TYR A 385 16.15 6.90 5.23
C TYR A 385 15.15 7.60 6.15
N ALA A 386 14.11 8.15 5.58
CA ALA A 386 13.01 8.71 6.34
C ALA A 386 12.24 7.60 7.05
N ILE A 387 11.99 7.80 8.34
CA ILE A 387 11.19 6.92 9.18
C ILE A 387 9.94 7.67 9.62
N THR A 388 8.79 7.10 9.37
CA THR A 388 7.51 7.62 9.85
C THR A 388 6.97 6.70 10.94
N VAL A 389 6.64 7.26 12.09
CA VAL A 389 5.96 6.54 13.18
C VAL A 389 4.54 7.06 13.27
N GLY A 390 3.57 6.18 13.06
CA GLY A 390 2.16 6.49 13.03
C GLY A 390 1.61 6.83 14.42
N ALA A 391 0.79 7.86 14.50
CA ALA A 391 0.04 8.19 15.70
C ALA A 391 -1.18 7.27 15.88
N GLY A 392 -1.57 7.02 17.11
CA GLY A 392 -2.84 6.35 17.40
C GLY A 392 -4.05 7.21 17.01
N GLY A 393 -5.12 6.56 16.59
CA GLY A 393 -6.39 7.20 16.29
C GLY A 393 -7.08 7.70 17.56
N ALA A 394 -7.75 8.84 17.51
CA ALA A 394 -8.53 9.36 18.63
C ALA A 394 -9.72 8.45 18.97
N GLY A 395 -10.04 8.32 20.24
CA GLY A 395 -11.27 7.67 20.69
C GLY A 395 -12.51 8.44 20.24
N GLY A 396 -13.58 7.74 19.90
CA GLY A 396 -14.86 8.33 19.51
C GLY A 396 -15.51 9.09 20.67
N GLN A 397 -16.19 10.18 20.34
CA GLN A 397 -16.98 10.99 21.29
C GLN A 397 -18.45 10.59 21.28
N GLU A 398 -19.17 10.83 22.37
CA GLU A 398 -20.63 10.84 22.36
C GLU A 398 -21.19 12.16 21.76
N PRO A 399 -22.38 12.11 21.13
CA PRO A 399 -23.19 10.95 20.84
C PRO A 399 -22.80 10.29 19.50
N GLY A 400 -22.42 9.01 19.55
CA GLY A 400 -22.47 8.14 18.38
C GLY A 400 -21.27 8.13 17.42
N ASN A 401 -20.14 8.76 17.73
CA ASN A 401 -18.97 8.74 16.84
C ASN A 401 -18.13 7.46 17.01
N GLY A 402 -17.79 6.83 15.87
CA GLY A 402 -16.77 5.76 15.85
C GLY A 402 -15.39 6.33 16.23
N GLY A 403 -14.48 5.44 16.63
CA GLY A 403 -13.08 5.79 16.81
C GLY A 403 -12.41 6.16 15.49
N ALA A 404 -11.41 7.03 15.56
CA ALA A 404 -10.60 7.38 14.40
C ALA A 404 -9.62 6.25 14.05
N THR A 405 -9.29 6.13 12.77
CA THR A 405 -8.24 5.23 12.29
C THR A 405 -6.88 5.74 12.77
N GLY A 406 -5.96 4.84 13.11
CA GLY A 406 -4.56 5.18 13.34
C GLY A 406 -3.85 5.61 12.05
N THR A 407 -2.66 6.17 12.16
CA THR A 407 -1.87 6.54 10.99
C THR A 407 -0.79 5.51 10.68
N ASN A 408 -0.34 5.48 9.42
CA ASN A 408 0.65 4.52 8.94
C ASN A 408 2.03 4.78 9.56
N SER A 409 2.80 3.70 9.72
CA SER A 409 4.25 3.77 9.93
C SER A 409 4.97 3.29 8.68
N SER A 410 6.12 3.89 8.38
CA SER A 410 6.94 3.47 7.24
C SER A 410 8.43 3.57 7.52
N ALA A 411 9.20 2.60 7.00
CA ALA A 411 10.65 2.54 7.04
C ALA A 411 11.15 1.66 5.90
N LEU A 412 12.28 2.00 5.26
CA LEU A 412 12.98 1.15 4.29
C LEU A 412 12.05 0.58 3.22
N CYS A 413 11.13 1.38 2.71
CA CYS A 413 10.08 0.99 1.75
C CYS A 413 9.03 0.02 2.29
N ILE A 414 9.03 -0.26 3.59
CA ILE A 414 8.02 -1.06 4.26
C ILE A 414 6.99 -0.10 4.87
N THR A 415 5.70 -0.28 4.53
CA THR A 415 4.62 0.49 5.13
C THR A 415 3.68 -0.45 5.87
N SER A 416 3.38 -0.11 7.12
CA SER A 416 2.32 -0.72 7.91
C SER A 416 1.14 0.23 7.99
N ALA A 417 -0.08 -0.27 7.76
CA ALA A 417 -1.29 0.54 7.78
C ALA A 417 -1.79 0.78 9.20
N GLY A 418 -2.33 1.97 9.44
CA GLY A 418 -2.99 2.29 10.70
C GLY A 418 -4.13 1.34 11.03
N GLY A 419 -4.39 1.11 12.29
CA GLY A 419 -5.49 0.26 12.77
C GLY A 419 -6.83 0.92 12.55
N GLY A 420 -7.86 0.16 12.21
CA GLY A 420 -9.22 0.64 12.00
C GLY A 420 -9.89 1.12 13.29
N GLY A 421 -10.64 2.20 13.25
CA GLY A 421 -11.40 2.68 14.39
C GLY A 421 -12.53 1.74 14.78
N GLY A 422 -12.80 1.61 16.08
CA GLY A 422 -13.94 0.84 16.61
C GLY A 422 -15.29 1.50 16.30
N GLY A 423 -16.28 0.70 15.93
CA GLY A 423 -17.65 1.18 15.70
C GLY A 423 -18.31 1.69 16.98
N SER A 424 -19.13 2.72 16.85
CA SER A 424 -20.03 3.21 17.91
C SER A 424 -21.42 2.59 17.76
N GLY A 425 -22.32 2.81 18.71
CA GLY A 425 -23.75 2.45 18.54
C GLY A 425 -24.31 3.05 17.24
N ASN A 426 -25.33 2.49 16.72
CA ASN A 426 -26.03 2.64 15.44
C ASN A 426 -25.69 3.91 14.59
N PRO A 427 -25.12 3.83 13.36
CA PRO A 427 -24.68 2.62 12.65
C PRO A 427 -23.23 2.26 12.99
N GLY A 428 -23.04 1.11 13.60
CA GLY A 428 -21.82 0.70 14.30
C GLY A 428 -20.75 -0.03 13.53
N SER A 429 -20.49 0.27 12.26
CA SER A 429 -19.44 -0.39 11.47
C SER A 429 -18.05 -0.13 12.02
N GLY A 430 -17.22 -1.17 12.14
CA GLY A 430 -15.80 -1.04 12.40
C GLY A 430 -15.04 -0.56 11.18
N GLY A 431 -14.00 0.28 11.38
CA GLY A 431 -13.11 0.74 10.32
C GLY A 431 -12.15 -0.37 9.87
N ALA A 432 -11.88 -0.44 8.56
CA ALA A 432 -10.81 -1.28 8.04
C ALA A 432 -9.43 -0.68 8.32
N GLY A 433 -8.40 -1.51 8.37
CA GLY A 433 -7.03 -1.06 8.63
C GLY A 433 -6.02 -2.18 8.63
N GLY A 434 -4.82 -1.93 9.17
CA GLY A 434 -3.81 -2.96 9.41
C GLY A 434 -4.43 -4.14 10.16
N SER A 435 -5.04 -3.88 11.32
CA SER A 435 -6.08 -4.73 11.90
C SER A 435 -7.40 -3.94 11.92
N GLY A 436 -8.52 -4.62 11.74
CA GLY A 436 -9.83 -4.01 11.70
C GLY A 436 -10.39 -3.62 13.05
N GLY A 437 -11.15 -2.54 13.12
CA GLY A 437 -11.92 -2.18 14.30
C GLY A 437 -13.12 -3.11 14.51
N GLY A 438 -13.51 -3.36 15.74
CA GLY A 438 -14.72 -4.12 16.07
C GLY A 438 -15.99 -3.39 15.62
N GLN A 439 -17.06 -4.13 15.39
CA GLN A 439 -18.40 -3.60 15.13
C GLN A 439 -19.05 -3.16 16.43
N GLY A 440 -19.59 -1.96 16.48
CA GLY A 440 -20.40 -1.48 17.59
C GLY A 440 -21.76 -2.18 17.67
N TYR A 441 -22.53 -1.87 18.70
CA TYR A 441 -23.93 -2.31 18.77
C TYR A 441 -24.71 -1.78 17.53
N CYS A 442 -25.51 -2.62 16.91
CA CYS A 442 -26.36 -2.20 15.81
C CYS A 442 -27.51 -3.15 15.55
N THR A 443 -28.69 -2.57 15.18
CA THR A 443 -29.91 -3.30 14.86
C THR A 443 -30.03 -3.71 13.37
N THR A 444 -29.30 -3.06 12.48
CA THR A 444 -29.51 -3.18 11.02
C THR A 444 -28.23 -3.37 10.21
N CYS A 445 -27.10 -3.45 10.81
CA CYS A 445 -25.86 -3.46 10.09
C CYS A 445 -24.92 -4.59 10.50
N THR A 446 -23.98 -4.65 9.91
CA THR A 446 -23.26 -4.62 8.74
C THR A 446 -21.95 -5.38 8.96
N THR A 447 -20.86 -4.83 9.36
CA THR A 447 -19.60 -5.58 9.37
C THR A 447 -18.63 -5.04 10.42
N ALA A 448 -17.86 -5.94 11.01
CA ALA A 448 -16.61 -5.58 11.65
C ALA A 448 -15.60 -5.10 10.59
N GLY A 449 -14.66 -4.29 10.98
CA GLY A 449 -13.62 -3.78 10.09
C GLY A 449 -12.74 -4.91 9.56
N ALA A 450 -12.43 -4.87 8.27
CA ALA A 450 -11.47 -5.79 7.68
C ALA A 450 -10.06 -5.50 8.19
N GLY A 451 -9.31 -6.55 8.49
CA GLY A 451 -7.86 -6.48 8.72
C GLY A 451 -7.09 -6.63 7.42
N ASN A 452 -5.77 -6.51 7.50
CA ASN A 452 -4.85 -6.60 6.36
C ASN A 452 -5.27 -5.70 5.19
N THR A 453 -5.60 -4.46 5.49
CA THR A 453 -6.04 -3.48 4.50
C THR A 453 -5.10 -2.26 4.52
N PRO A 454 -4.39 -1.96 3.41
CA PRO A 454 -4.32 -2.76 2.18
C PRO A 454 -3.68 -4.14 2.41
N PRO A 455 -3.96 -5.11 1.51
CA PRO A 455 -3.46 -6.47 1.70
C PRO A 455 -1.94 -6.55 1.56
N THR A 456 -1.32 -7.33 2.44
CA THR A 456 0.13 -7.63 2.43
C THR A 456 0.36 -9.13 2.63
N SER A 457 1.53 -9.61 2.22
CA SER A 457 1.98 -10.97 2.51
C SER A 457 3.34 -10.91 3.23
N PRO A 458 3.48 -11.50 4.43
CA PRO A 458 2.41 -12.00 5.31
C PRO A 458 1.37 -10.93 5.68
N PRO A 459 0.16 -11.33 6.12
CA PRO A 459 -0.87 -10.39 6.57
C PRO A 459 -0.38 -9.49 7.69
N GLN A 460 -0.70 -8.20 7.65
CA GLN A 460 -0.28 -7.24 8.67
C GLN A 460 -1.22 -7.14 9.88
N GLY A 461 -2.32 -7.91 9.90
CA GLY A 461 -3.28 -7.96 10.98
C GLY A 461 -4.60 -8.62 10.58
N ASN A 462 -5.50 -8.73 11.53
CA ASN A 462 -6.73 -9.50 11.45
C ASN A 462 -7.99 -8.62 11.55
N PRO A 463 -9.17 -9.12 11.12
CA PRO A 463 -10.42 -8.38 11.23
C PRO A 463 -10.84 -8.17 12.69
N GLY A 464 -11.69 -7.17 12.91
CA GLY A 464 -12.39 -6.98 14.17
C GLY A 464 -13.52 -8.00 14.38
N GLY A 465 -14.00 -8.08 15.62
CA GLY A 465 -15.15 -8.90 16.01
C GLY A 465 -16.50 -8.21 15.77
N THR A 466 -17.56 -8.99 15.62
CA THR A 466 -18.92 -8.50 15.47
C THR A 466 -19.56 -8.11 16.81
N GLY A 467 -20.40 -7.08 16.78
CA GLY A 467 -21.22 -6.67 17.91
C GLY A 467 -22.48 -7.54 18.07
N SER A 468 -23.19 -7.39 19.18
CA SER A 468 -24.44 -8.11 19.44
C SER A 468 -25.67 -7.38 18.94
N LEU A 469 -26.72 -8.12 18.59
CA LEU A 469 -28.07 -7.63 18.35
C LEU A 469 -28.78 -7.21 19.66
N PRO A 470 -29.97 -6.52 19.58
CA PRO A 470 -30.56 -5.80 20.71
C PRO A 470 -31.03 -6.62 21.92
N THR A 471 -31.10 -7.93 21.88
CA THR A 471 -31.65 -8.74 23.00
C THR A 471 -30.88 -10.04 23.24
N PRO A 472 -30.52 -10.36 24.49
CA PRO A 472 -30.43 -9.52 25.65
C PRO A 472 -29.01 -8.96 25.84
N GLY A 473 -28.82 -7.68 25.59
CA GLY A 473 -27.56 -7.01 25.94
C GLY A 473 -26.77 -6.41 24.78
N ARG A 474 -26.76 -5.10 24.75
CA ARG A 474 -26.08 -4.29 23.73
C ARG A 474 -24.60 -4.19 24.03
N SER A 475 -23.73 -4.65 23.12
CA SER A 475 -22.28 -4.50 23.26
C SER A 475 -21.55 -4.62 21.93
N GLY A 476 -20.39 -4.00 21.82
CA GLY A 476 -19.55 -4.08 20.62
C GLY A 476 -18.68 -5.35 20.57
N GLY A 477 -18.06 -5.61 19.42
CA GLY A 477 -17.02 -6.62 19.24
C GLY A 477 -15.63 -6.07 19.59
N GLY A 478 -14.65 -6.94 19.81
CA GLY A 478 -13.25 -6.57 20.02
C GLY A 478 -12.59 -6.11 18.72
N GLY A 479 -11.58 -5.24 18.81
CA GLY A 479 -10.70 -4.91 17.67
C GLY A 479 -9.79 -6.07 17.31
N GLY A 480 -9.42 -6.21 16.03
CA GLY A 480 -8.43 -7.19 15.58
C GLY A 480 -7.04 -6.90 16.09
N GLY A 481 -6.25 -7.92 16.33
CA GLY A 481 -4.82 -7.85 16.66
C GLY A 481 -3.94 -8.34 15.51
N ALA A 482 -2.63 -8.34 15.72
CA ALA A 482 -1.68 -8.78 14.69
C ALA A 482 -1.81 -10.26 14.35
N THR A 483 -2.03 -11.13 15.33
CA THR A 483 -2.08 -12.59 15.16
C THR A 483 -3.47 -13.19 15.31
N GLU A 484 -4.42 -12.42 15.84
CA GLU A 484 -5.76 -12.95 16.15
C GLU A 484 -6.85 -11.93 15.82
N ALA A 485 -7.98 -12.41 15.31
CA ALA A 485 -9.16 -11.57 15.09
C ALA A 485 -9.75 -11.08 16.41
N GLY A 486 -10.43 -9.94 16.38
CA GLY A 486 -11.21 -9.51 17.54
C GLY A 486 -12.36 -10.47 17.84
N PHE A 487 -12.67 -10.67 19.12
CA PHE A 487 -13.71 -11.60 19.53
C PHE A 487 -15.10 -11.03 19.31
N ASN A 488 -16.00 -11.91 18.86
CA ASN A 488 -17.41 -11.59 18.61
C ASN A 488 -18.22 -11.55 19.93
N ARG A 489 -19.35 -10.84 19.88
CA ARG A 489 -20.42 -10.99 20.87
C ARG A 489 -21.48 -12.02 20.37
N PRO A 490 -22.21 -12.69 21.27
CA PRO A 490 -22.35 -12.48 22.72
C PRO A 490 -21.19 -12.97 23.59
N GLY A 491 -20.07 -13.42 23.05
CA GLY A 491 -18.85 -13.69 23.81
C GLY A 491 -18.26 -12.44 24.49
N PRO A 492 -17.06 -12.52 25.05
CA PRO A 492 -16.50 -11.42 25.85
C PRO A 492 -16.13 -10.16 25.07
N GLY A 493 -16.10 -10.18 23.73
CA GLY A 493 -15.69 -9.02 22.89
C GLY A 493 -14.26 -8.56 23.17
N VAL A 494 -13.38 -9.46 23.54
CA VAL A 494 -11.97 -9.20 23.83
C VAL A 494 -11.24 -8.75 22.57
N GLY A 495 -10.24 -7.91 22.71
CA GLY A 495 -9.34 -7.55 21.61
C GLY A 495 -8.48 -8.74 21.16
N GLY A 496 -8.23 -8.86 19.85
CA GLY A 496 -7.35 -9.89 19.29
C GLY A 496 -5.91 -9.72 19.76
N ALA A 497 -5.19 -10.82 19.92
CA ALA A 497 -3.81 -10.83 20.39
C ALA A 497 -2.84 -10.22 19.38
N GLY A 498 -1.80 -9.60 19.91
CA GLY A 498 -0.65 -9.07 19.16
C GLY A 498 0.41 -10.14 18.89
N ALA A 499 1.45 -9.74 18.18
CA ALA A 499 2.58 -10.59 17.83
C ALA A 499 3.78 -10.36 18.77
N THR A 500 4.48 -11.43 19.11
CA THR A 500 5.70 -11.37 19.94
C THR A 500 6.93 -11.40 19.05
N SER A 501 7.84 -10.43 19.22
CA SER A 501 9.14 -10.38 18.58
C SER A 501 10.26 -10.23 19.58
N ASN A 502 11.39 -10.82 19.28
CA ASN A 502 12.63 -10.68 20.06
C ASN A 502 13.67 -9.81 19.35
N ILE A 503 13.28 -8.95 18.40
CA ILE A 503 14.19 -8.11 17.61
C ILE A 503 15.10 -7.21 18.48
N THR A 504 14.62 -6.81 19.65
CA THR A 504 15.34 -6.01 20.66
C THR A 504 16.06 -6.85 21.71
N ASN A 505 16.23 -8.15 21.49
CA ASN A 505 16.76 -9.14 22.45
C ASN A 505 15.86 -9.38 23.69
N THR A 506 14.67 -8.84 23.70
CA THR A 506 13.67 -9.05 24.77
C THR A 506 12.35 -9.41 24.10
N PRO A 507 11.77 -10.59 24.42
CA PRO A 507 10.47 -10.97 23.90
C PRO A 507 9.43 -9.92 24.29
N THR A 508 8.88 -9.25 23.30
CA THR A 508 7.89 -8.17 23.54
C THR A 508 6.71 -8.35 22.60
N GLN A 509 5.53 -8.45 23.19
CA GLN A 509 4.29 -8.55 22.44
C GLN A 509 3.74 -7.17 22.13
N ARG A 510 3.31 -6.95 20.88
CA ARG A 510 2.82 -5.66 20.36
C ARG A 510 1.66 -5.85 19.40
N ALA A 511 0.96 -4.77 19.10
CA ALA A 511 -0.18 -4.74 18.19
C ALA A 511 -1.37 -5.62 18.62
N GLY A 512 -1.78 -5.49 19.88
CA GLY A 512 -3.03 -6.06 20.41
C GLY A 512 -4.23 -5.17 20.11
N GLY A 513 -5.39 -5.72 19.78
CA GLY A 513 -6.64 -5.00 19.53
C GLY A 513 -7.29 -4.49 20.81
N GLY A 514 -8.14 -3.45 20.70
CA GLY A 514 -8.91 -2.92 21.83
C GLY A 514 -10.09 -3.83 22.24
N GLY A 515 -10.43 -3.88 23.52
CA GLY A 515 -11.61 -4.56 24.06
C GLY A 515 -12.90 -3.76 23.85
N ALA A 516 -14.02 -4.45 23.71
CA ALA A 516 -15.33 -3.82 23.60
C ALA A 516 -15.88 -3.35 24.96
N SER A 517 -16.84 -2.42 24.94
CA SER A 517 -17.57 -1.99 26.13
C SER A 517 -18.35 -3.13 26.78
N GLY A 518 -18.57 -3.03 28.10
CA GLY A 518 -19.51 -3.87 28.82
C GLY A 518 -20.97 -3.57 28.45
N ASN A 519 -21.87 -4.50 28.79
CA ASN A 519 -23.31 -4.32 28.58
C ASN A 519 -23.93 -3.40 29.63
N VAL A 520 -24.50 -2.30 29.20
CA VAL A 520 -25.16 -1.30 30.07
C VAL A 520 -26.49 -1.74 30.64
N TYR A 521 -27.16 -2.76 30.07
CA TYR A 521 -28.50 -3.22 30.46
C TYR A 521 -28.52 -4.61 31.09
N GLY A 522 -27.35 -5.29 31.17
CA GLY A 522 -27.28 -6.68 31.65
C GLY A 522 -26.11 -7.00 32.57
N GLY A 523 -25.39 -6.01 33.08
CA GLY A 523 -24.32 -6.21 34.07
C GLY A 523 -23.06 -6.93 33.55
N ALA A 524 -22.88 -7.07 32.21
CA ALA A 524 -21.68 -7.67 31.65
C ALA A 524 -20.46 -6.78 31.84
N SER A 525 -19.35 -7.40 32.25
CA SER A 525 -18.07 -6.76 32.43
C SER A 525 -17.52 -6.20 31.10
N ALA A 526 -16.72 -5.15 31.20
CA ALA A 526 -15.92 -4.66 30.09
C ALA A 526 -14.97 -5.74 29.59
N ALA A 527 -14.74 -5.76 28.29
CA ALA A 527 -13.82 -6.68 27.66
C ALA A 527 -12.37 -6.23 27.82
N ALA A 528 -11.47 -7.17 28.05
CA ALA A 528 -10.04 -6.90 28.06
C ALA A 528 -9.55 -6.50 26.66
N GLY A 529 -8.55 -5.64 26.62
CA GLY A 529 -7.74 -5.45 25.41
C GLY A 529 -6.90 -6.68 25.12
N GLY A 530 -6.58 -6.88 23.84
CA GLY A 530 -5.70 -7.95 23.40
C GLY A 530 -4.28 -7.75 23.95
N ALA A 531 -3.63 -8.85 24.26
CA ALA A 531 -2.25 -8.85 24.69
C ALA A 531 -1.37 -8.17 23.62
N GLY A 532 -0.40 -7.36 24.04
CA GLY A 532 0.40 -6.54 23.15
C GLY A 532 -0.04 -5.07 23.06
N GLY A 533 -0.65 -4.56 24.14
CA GLY A 533 -0.92 -3.13 24.31
C GLY A 533 -2.34 -2.67 23.96
N GLY A 534 -3.29 -3.58 23.76
CA GLY A 534 -4.68 -3.24 23.54
C GLY A 534 -5.32 -2.61 24.79
N GLY A 535 -6.08 -1.54 24.62
CA GLY A 535 -6.84 -0.88 25.71
C GLY A 535 -8.10 -1.66 26.07
N ALA A 536 -8.43 -1.78 27.34
CA ALA A 536 -9.67 -2.42 27.81
C ALA A 536 -10.89 -1.54 27.53
N GLY A 537 -12.01 -2.14 27.23
CA GLY A 537 -13.29 -1.47 27.11
C GLY A 537 -13.76 -0.89 28.45
N ALA A 538 -14.72 0.02 28.40
CA ALA A 538 -15.35 0.58 29.58
C ALA A 538 -16.44 -0.32 30.12
N PRO A 539 -16.55 -0.50 31.46
CA PRO A 539 -17.78 -0.98 32.06
C PRO A 539 -18.89 0.07 31.84
N GLY A 540 -20.15 -0.29 32.00
CA GLY A 540 -21.32 0.53 31.67
C GLY A 540 -21.23 2.03 31.93
N THR A 541 -20.57 2.48 33.00
CA THR A 541 -20.42 3.90 33.38
C THR A 541 -18.96 4.35 33.52
N GLY A 542 -17.99 3.47 33.25
CA GLY A 542 -16.56 3.75 33.35
C GLY A 542 -15.98 4.39 32.08
N CYS A 543 -14.70 4.73 32.12
CA CYS A 543 -13.92 5.19 30.98
C CYS A 543 -13.18 4.02 30.34
N ALA A 544 -13.13 4.00 29.01
CA ALA A 544 -12.31 3.09 28.25
C ALA A 544 -10.81 3.43 28.39
N THR A 545 -9.95 2.45 28.33
CA THR A 545 -8.51 2.68 28.36
C THR A 545 -7.93 2.86 26.96
N SER A 546 -6.96 3.72 26.84
CA SER A 546 -6.21 3.87 25.59
C SER A 546 -5.31 2.67 25.34
N GLY A 547 -5.00 2.42 24.08
CA GLY A 547 -3.92 1.53 23.70
C GLY A 547 -2.58 2.04 24.21
N THR A 548 -1.69 1.12 24.55
CA THR A 548 -0.35 1.46 25.05
C THR A 548 0.47 2.14 23.97
N VAL A 549 1.12 3.24 24.30
CA VAL A 549 2.02 3.96 23.38
C VAL A 549 3.17 3.08 22.91
N ASN A 550 3.64 3.31 21.69
CA ASN A 550 4.76 2.57 21.08
C ASN A 550 4.51 1.04 20.97
N THR A 551 3.26 0.63 20.93
CA THR A 551 2.88 -0.76 20.70
C THR A 551 1.95 -0.94 19.49
N GLY A 552 1.38 0.14 18.98
CA GLY A 552 0.33 0.07 17.97
C GLY A 552 -0.98 -0.55 18.49
N GLY A 553 -1.18 -0.59 19.81
CA GLY A 553 -2.39 -1.20 20.41
C GLY A 553 -3.66 -0.41 20.09
N GLY A 554 -4.79 -1.10 19.82
CA GLY A 554 -6.10 -0.47 19.64
C GLY A 554 -6.67 0.08 20.94
N GLY A 555 -7.46 1.17 20.89
CA GLY A 555 -8.15 1.73 22.05
C GLY A 555 -9.41 0.96 22.43
N GLY A 556 -9.76 0.92 23.73
CA GLY A 556 -10.98 0.27 24.23
C GLY A 556 -12.26 1.03 23.86
N GLY A 557 -13.36 0.31 23.63
CA GLY A 557 -14.69 0.87 23.35
C GLY A 557 -15.35 1.44 24.62
N ASN A 558 -16.01 2.59 24.50
CA ASN A 558 -16.72 3.21 25.59
C ASN A 558 -18.09 2.61 25.85
N GLY A 559 -18.53 2.62 27.13
CA GLY A 559 -19.88 2.24 27.56
C GLY A 559 -20.93 3.29 27.18
N HIS A 560 -21.93 3.46 28.01
CA HIS A 560 -23.01 4.43 27.82
C HIS A 560 -22.94 5.53 28.89
N LYS A 561 -22.04 6.50 28.69
CA LYS A 561 -21.90 7.66 29.58
C LYS A 561 -21.77 8.93 28.76
N SER A 562 -22.63 9.89 29.01
CA SER A 562 -22.85 11.12 28.22
C SER A 562 -21.68 12.10 28.13
N SER A 563 -20.51 11.79 28.65
CA SER A 563 -19.32 12.67 28.61
C SER A 563 -17.99 11.88 28.52
N ALA A 564 -18.04 10.57 28.23
CA ALA A 564 -16.85 9.76 28.17
C ALA A 564 -16.48 9.44 26.71
N PHE A 565 -15.18 9.31 26.46
CA PHE A 565 -14.62 9.00 25.15
C PHE A 565 -14.23 7.51 25.07
N GLY A 566 -14.25 6.95 23.90
CA GLY A 566 -13.49 5.74 23.62
C GLY A 566 -12.01 5.95 23.92
N GLY A 567 -11.28 4.91 24.24
CA GLY A 567 -9.83 4.98 24.41
C GLY A 567 -9.16 5.33 23.08
N SER A 568 -8.16 6.20 23.09
CA SER A 568 -7.33 6.44 21.91
C SER A 568 -6.48 5.20 21.59
N GLY A 569 -6.14 4.97 20.33
CA GLY A 569 -5.13 3.99 19.96
C GLY A 569 -3.74 4.39 20.47
N GLY A 570 -2.86 3.41 20.65
CA GLY A 570 -1.44 3.63 20.95
C GLY A 570 -0.66 4.00 19.69
N SER A 571 0.39 4.82 19.83
CA SER A 571 1.31 5.11 18.73
C SER A 571 2.02 3.84 18.23
N GLY A 572 2.45 3.87 16.99
CA GLY A 572 3.29 2.84 16.38
C GLY A 572 4.73 2.85 16.89
N LEU A 573 5.54 2.00 16.28
CA LEU A 573 6.96 1.83 16.58
C LEU A 573 7.69 1.36 15.33
N VAL A 574 8.92 1.82 15.13
CA VAL A 574 9.82 1.25 14.12
C VAL A 574 11.13 0.81 14.78
N VAL A 575 11.54 -0.42 14.51
CA VAL A 575 12.83 -0.96 14.94
C VAL A 575 13.59 -1.45 13.72
N ILE A 576 14.84 -1.04 13.58
CA ILE A 576 15.76 -1.51 12.54
C ILE A 576 16.97 -2.13 13.21
N ARG A 577 17.31 -3.36 12.78
CA ARG A 577 18.44 -4.11 13.32
C ARG A 577 19.41 -4.46 12.20
N GLY A 578 20.69 -4.21 12.45
CA GLY A 578 21.79 -4.50 11.52
C GLY A 578 23.05 -4.97 12.22
N PRO A 579 24.03 -5.52 11.48
CA PRO A 579 25.33 -5.92 12.03
C PRO A 579 26.04 -4.73 12.70
N SER A 580 26.84 -5.00 13.72
CA SER A 580 27.60 -3.94 14.44
C SER A 580 28.69 -3.28 13.58
N THR A 581 29.08 -3.91 12.49
CA THR A 581 30.04 -3.37 11.52
C THR A 581 29.48 -2.18 10.73
N MET A 582 28.18 -2.00 10.72
CA MET A 582 27.52 -0.85 10.09
C MET A 582 27.51 0.35 11.04
N SER A 583 27.59 1.54 10.47
CA SER A 583 27.36 2.77 11.23
C SER A 583 25.91 3.20 11.07
N PHE A 584 25.21 3.34 12.20
CA PHE A 584 23.86 3.89 12.28
C PHE A 584 23.89 5.21 13.03
N ALA A 585 23.13 6.20 12.52
CA ALA A 585 22.78 7.39 13.28
C ALA A 585 21.27 7.61 13.22
N VAL A 586 20.68 8.04 14.32
CA VAL A 586 19.24 8.29 14.45
C VAL A 586 18.97 9.73 14.82
N ALA A 587 17.97 10.34 14.22
CA ALA A 587 17.48 11.68 14.55
C ALA A 587 15.94 11.68 14.55
N PRO A 588 15.27 12.49 15.39
CA PRO A 588 15.84 13.27 16.51
C PRO A 588 16.33 12.39 17.65
N GLY A 589 17.07 12.97 18.60
CA GLY A 589 17.71 12.27 19.73
C GLY A 589 16.76 11.64 20.76
N THR A 590 15.44 11.77 20.60
CA THR A 590 14.42 11.01 21.33
C THR A 590 14.29 9.57 20.85
N ASN A 591 14.75 9.27 19.62
CA ASN A 591 14.93 7.93 19.11
C ASN A 591 16.23 7.35 19.63
N THR A 592 16.33 6.04 19.78
CA THR A 592 17.48 5.40 20.45
C THR A 592 18.27 4.50 19.51
N LEU A 593 19.57 4.46 19.73
CA LEU A 593 20.48 3.52 19.11
C LEU A 593 21.17 2.71 20.21
N THR A 594 21.04 1.40 20.16
CA THR A 594 21.67 0.49 21.13
C THR A 594 22.52 -0.56 20.41
N THR A 595 23.56 -1.05 21.09
CA THR A 595 24.34 -2.20 20.62
C THR A 595 24.00 -3.39 21.51
N LEU A 596 23.51 -4.46 20.91
CA LEU A 596 23.11 -5.68 21.62
C LEU A 596 24.11 -6.80 21.35
N PRO A 597 24.45 -7.59 22.38
CA PRO A 597 25.24 -8.80 22.18
C PRO A 597 24.39 -9.87 21.45
N GLY A 598 25.03 -10.73 20.71
CA GLY A 598 24.35 -11.83 20.04
C GLY A 598 25.30 -13.00 19.78
N PRO A 599 24.76 -14.20 19.47
CA PRO A 599 25.57 -15.41 19.31
C PRO A 599 26.55 -15.36 18.13
N ALA A 600 26.28 -14.54 17.11
CA ALA A 600 27.13 -14.36 15.94
C ALA A 600 27.84 -12.98 15.89
N GLY A 601 27.95 -12.30 17.04
CA GLY A 601 28.53 -10.96 17.15
C GLY A 601 27.55 -9.94 17.70
N SER A 602 27.98 -8.68 17.79
CA SER A 602 27.12 -7.58 18.25
C SER A 602 26.22 -7.07 17.13
N TYR A 603 25.05 -6.55 17.51
CA TYR A 603 24.09 -5.94 16.59
C TYR A 603 23.78 -4.51 17.00
N LYS A 604 23.54 -3.65 16.02
CA LYS A 604 22.98 -2.32 16.25
C LYS A 604 21.48 -2.34 16.05
N VAL A 605 20.77 -1.74 16.99
CA VAL A 605 19.31 -1.63 16.97
C VAL A 605 18.93 -0.17 17.10
N ALA A 606 18.35 0.38 16.05
CA ALA A 606 17.76 1.70 16.02
C ALA A 606 16.25 1.58 16.31
N THR A 607 15.77 2.27 17.35
CA THR A 607 14.36 2.27 17.75
C THR A 607 13.79 3.67 17.62
N PHE A 608 12.71 3.80 16.85
CA PHE A 608 12.00 5.03 16.59
C PHE A 608 10.62 4.99 17.25
N THR A 609 10.44 5.86 18.23
CA THR A 609 9.14 6.13 18.89
C THR A 609 8.48 7.40 18.36
N VAL A 610 9.22 8.19 17.60
CA VAL A 610 8.76 9.37 16.84
C VAL A 610 9.35 9.34 15.44
N SER A 611 8.69 9.99 14.50
CA SER A 611 9.19 10.11 13.12
C SER A 611 10.57 10.77 13.08
N GLY A 612 11.40 10.35 12.13
CA GLY A 612 12.78 10.82 12.08
C GLY A 612 13.55 10.30 10.88
N THR A 613 14.87 10.21 11.04
CA THR A 613 15.78 9.76 9.99
C THR A 613 16.76 8.72 10.53
N LEU A 614 16.91 7.64 9.79
CA LEU A 614 18.00 6.68 9.97
C LEU A 614 19.09 6.97 8.92
N THR A 615 20.29 7.27 9.37
CA THR A 615 21.47 7.37 8.48
C THR A 615 22.29 6.10 8.60
N ILE A 616 22.64 5.51 7.47
CA ILE A 616 23.43 4.28 7.33
C ILE A 616 24.72 4.63 6.59
N SER A 617 25.87 4.30 7.15
CA SER A 617 27.18 4.54 6.54
C SER A 617 28.19 3.44 6.85
#